data_03d40cfd4fe368397c2b13fd76db690e
#
_entry.id   03d40cfd4fe368397c2b13fd76db690e
#
_cell.length_a   1.000
_cell.length_b   1.000
_cell.length_c   1.000
_cell.angle_alpha   90.00
_cell.angle_beta   90.00
_cell.angle_gamma   90.00
#
_symmetry.space_group_name_H-M   'P 1'
#
loop_
_entity.id
_entity.type
_entity.pdbx_description
1 polymer ?
#
loop_
_entity_poly.entity_id
_entity_poly.type
_entity_poly.pdbx_seq_one_letter_code
_entity_poly.pdbx_strand_id
1 'polypeptide(L)'
;LEIAGRNYSSEEFAAWIEDCSVRGKSHICFVIGGSLGLHNSVCKRADLALSFSKMTFPHQLMRVILCEQIYRAFRIIQHEPYHK
;
A
#
# COMPACT_ATOMS: atom_id res chain seq x y z
N LEU A 1 3.85 4.44 -3.65
CA LEU A 1 2.90 3.90 -4.64
C LEU A 1 3.36 4.23 -6.05
N GLU A 2 3.40 3.24 -6.88
CA GLU A 2 3.93 3.36 -8.24
C GLU A 2 3.05 2.58 -9.22
N ILE A 3 2.79 3.15 -10.41
CA ILE A 3 2.05 2.44 -11.45
C ILE A 3 2.81 1.20 -11.89
N ALA A 4 4.13 1.29 -11.97
CA ALA A 4 5.01 0.18 -12.34
C ALA A 4 5.31 -0.78 -11.18
N GLY A 5 4.72 -0.54 -10.00
CA GLY A 5 4.92 -1.39 -8.84
C GLY A 5 4.17 -2.71 -8.93
N ARG A 6 4.31 -3.52 -7.89
CA ARG A 6 3.63 -4.82 -7.80
C ARG A 6 2.16 -4.64 -7.45
N ASN A 7 1.32 -5.40 -8.12
CA ASN A 7 -0.11 -5.43 -7.81
C ASN A 7 -0.36 -6.50 -6.74
N TYR A 8 -1.00 -6.08 -5.66
CA TYR A 8 -1.36 -6.97 -4.56
C TYR A 8 -2.88 -7.01 -4.43
N SER A 9 -3.42 -8.18 -4.10
CA SER A 9 -4.80 -8.26 -3.65
C SER A 9 -4.89 -7.66 -2.24
N SER A 10 -6.09 -7.38 -1.78
CA SER A 10 -6.29 -6.89 -0.41
C SER A 10 -5.77 -7.88 0.62
N GLU A 11 -5.96 -9.17 0.38
CA GLU A 11 -5.47 -10.23 1.26
C GLU A 11 -3.94 -10.29 1.28
N GLU A 12 -3.31 -10.16 0.12
CA GLU A 12 -1.85 -10.14 0.01
C GLU A 12 -1.26 -8.91 0.71
N PHE A 13 -1.91 -7.77 0.57
CA PHE A 13 -1.48 -6.54 1.23
C PHE A 13 -1.59 -6.69 2.75
N ALA A 14 -2.68 -7.27 3.24
CA ALA A 14 -2.86 -7.55 4.67
C ALA A 14 -1.77 -8.48 5.18
N ALA A 15 -1.45 -9.54 4.44
CA ALA A 15 -0.41 -10.48 4.81
C ALA A 15 0.96 -9.79 4.89
N TRP A 16 1.24 -8.87 3.98
CA TRP A 16 2.49 -8.12 4.00
C TRP A 16 2.60 -7.24 5.25
N ILE A 17 1.51 -6.54 5.62
CA ILE A 17 1.47 -5.71 6.82
C ILE A 17 1.68 -6.57 8.07
N GLU A 18 1.00 -7.71 8.15
CA GLU A 18 1.14 -8.63 9.27
C GLU A 18 2.56 -9.15 9.39
N ASP A 19 3.19 -9.50 8.27
CA ASP A 19 4.57 -9.96 8.23
C ASP A 19 5.53 -8.90 8.75
N CYS A 20 5.31 -7.64 8.40
CA CYS A 20 6.11 -6.53 8.93
C CYS A 20 6.00 -6.44 10.44
N SER A 21 4.79 -6.61 10.99
CA SER A 21 4.57 -6.58 12.43
C SER A 21 5.29 -7.73 13.13
N VAL A 22 5.23 -8.92 12.56
CA VAL A 22 5.90 -10.11 13.12
C VAL A 22 7.40 -9.94 13.15
N ARG A 23 7.96 -9.25 12.15
CA ARG A 23 9.40 -8.97 12.11
C ARG A 23 9.83 -7.82 13.01
N GLY A 24 8.94 -7.27 13.80
CA GLY A 24 9.23 -6.18 14.71
C GLY A 24 9.28 -4.81 14.04
N LYS A 25 8.83 -4.69 12.81
CA LYS A 25 8.75 -3.41 12.11
C LYS A 25 7.41 -2.76 12.42
N SER A 26 7.40 -1.97 13.50
CA SER A 26 6.18 -1.30 13.95
C SER A 26 5.88 0.00 13.21
N HIS A 27 6.81 0.48 12.39
CA HIS A 27 6.67 1.72 11.62
C HIS A 27 6.61 1.41 10.13
N ILE A 28 5.51 1.80 9.49
CA ILE A 28 5.35 1.69 8.05
C ILE A 28 5.05 3.07 7.50
N CYS A 29 5.86 3.51 6.54
CA CYS A 29 5.68 4.81 5.90
C CYS A 29 5.21 4.58 4.46
N PHE A 30 4.07 5.18 4.11
CA PHE A 30 3.53 5.12 2.75
C PHE A 30 3.85 6.43 2.03
N VAL A 31 4.41 6.32 0.84
CA VAL A 31 4.76 7.49 0.04
C VAL A 31 3.94 7.46 -1.25
N ILE A 32 3.25 8.55 -1.50
CA ILE A 32 2.47 8.76 -2.72
C ILE A 32 3.18 9.82 -3.54
N GLY A 33 3.51 9.48 -4.79
CA GLY A 33 4.21 10.41 -5.67
C GLY A 33 3.35 11.56 -6.15
N GLY A 34 4.00 12.63 -6.62
CA GLY A 34 3.35 13.76 -7.25
C GLY A 34 2.89 13.46 -8.67
N SER A 35 2.42 14.48 -9.38
CA SER A 35 1.93 14.34 -10.77
C SER A 35 3.01 13.80 -11.71
N LEU A 36 4.28 13.99 -11.38
CA LEU A 36 5.42 13.49 -12.14
C LEU A 36 5.96 12.16 -11.63
N GLY A 37 5.28 11.55 -10.64
CA GLY A 37 5.72 10.31 -10.04
C GLY A 37 6.76 10.52 -8.95
N LEU A 38 7.38 9.43 -8.51
CA LEU A 38 8.39 9.45 -7.46
C LEU A 38 9.79 9.53 -8.07
N HIS A 39 10.68 10.27 -7.39
CA HIS A 39 12.07 10.32 -7.79
C HIS A 39 12.72 8.94 -7.61
N ASN A 40 13.70 8.62 -8.46
CA ASN A 40 14.37 7.32 -8.41
C ASN A 40 15.00 7.01 -7.05
N SER A 41 15.53 8.03 -6.36
CA SER A 41 16.13 7.83 -5.04
C SER A 41 15.11 7.33 -4.02
N VAL A 42 13.86 7.78 -4.11
CA VAL A 42 12.77 7.32 -3.26
C VAL A 42 12.39 5.89 -3.60
N CYS A 43 12.26 5.59 -4.88
CA CYS A 43 11.93 4.24 -5.34
C CYS A 43 12.99 3.22 -4.91
N LYS A 44 14.26 3.60 -4.96
CA LYS A 44 15.37 2.72 -4.54
C LYS A 44 15.36 2.42 -3.05
N ARG A 45 14.79 3.31 -2.24
CA ARG A 45 14.70 3.11 -0.79
C ARG A 45 13.44 2.38 -0.36
N ALA A 46 12.51 2.16 -1.27
CA ALA A 46 11.26 1.50 -0.93
C ALA A 46 11.48 0.02 -0.63
N ASP A 47 10.86 -0.46 0.43
CA ASP A 47 10.84 -1.89 0.76
C ASP A 47 9.82 -2.62 -0.09
N LEU A 48 8.81 -1.90 -0.57
CA LEU A 48 7.77 -2.43 -1.45
C LEU A 48 7.30 -1.32 -2.37
N ALA A 49 7.35 -1.58 -3.66
CA ALA A 49 6.74 -0.71 -4.66
C ALA A 49 5.36 -1.27 -4.98
N LEU A 50 4.33 -0.59 -4.49
CA LEU A 50 2.95 -1.05 -4.58
C LEU A 50 2.21 -0.30 -5.70
N SER A 51 1.46 -1.03 -6.51
CA SER A 51 0.58 -0.45 -7.52
C SER A 51 -0.85 -0.92 -7.29
N PHE A 52 -1.80 -0.01 -7.40
CA PHE A 52 -3.22 -0.37 -7.36
C PHE A 52 -3.76 -0.71 -8.75
N SER A 53 -3.11 -0.21 -9.80
CA SER A 53 -3.56 -0.42 -11.17
C SER A 53 -2.52 0.16 -12.12
N LYS A 54 -2.62 -0.24 -13.39
CA LYS A 54 -1.85 0.39 -14.46
C LYS A 54 -2.44 1.75 -14.86
N MET A 55 -3.60 2.09 -14.32
CA MET A 55 -4.25 3.36 -14.59
C MET A 55 -3.73 4.45 -13.66
N THR A 56 -3.79 5.68 -14.11
CA THR A 56 -3.42 6.84 -13.31
C THR A 56 -4.64 7.38 -12.58
N PHE A 57 -4.49 7.67 -11.30
CA PHE A 57 -5.57 8.23 -10.47
C PHE A 57 -5.17 9.60 -9.96
N PRO A 58 -6.16 10.50 -9.72
CA PRO A 58 -5.87 11.76 -9.04
C PRO A 58 -5.30 11.51 -7.65
N HIS A 59 -4.38 12.36 -7.22
CA HIS A 59 -3.71 12.26 -5.92
C HIS A 59 -4.64 12.12 -4.75
N GLN A 60 -5.65 12.99 -4.70
CA GLN A 60 -6.59 12.98 -3.57
C GLN A 60 -7.35 11.66 -3.49
N LEU A 61 -7.77 11.15 -4.64
CA LEU A 61 -8.46 9.86 -4.70
C LEU A 61 -7.52 8.73 -4.27
N MET A 62 -6.26 8.79 -4.68
CA MET A 62 -5.28 7.76 -4.32
C MET A 62 -5.06 7.70 -2.80
N ARG A 63 -5.06 8.85 -2.13
CA ARG A 63 -4.97 8.89 -0.67
C ARG A 63 -6.15 8.16 -0.02
N VAL A 64 -7.35 8.40 -0.53
CA VAL A 64 -8.56 7.77 0.01
C VAL A 64 -8.50 6.26 -0.21
N ILE A 65 -8.10 5.83 -1.41
CA ILE A 65 -7.98 4.40 -1.73
C ILE A 65 -6.96 3.74 -0.81
N LEU A 66 -5.82 4.36 -0.60
CA LEU A 66 -4.78 3.82 0.27
C LEU A 66 -5.28 3.70 1.71
N CYS A 67 -5.92 4.73 2.24
CA CYS A 67 -6.45 4.70 3.61
C CYS A 67 -7.50 3.59 3.75
N GLU A 68 -8.35 3.41 2.77
CA GLU A 68 -9.36 2.36 2.78
C GLU A 68 -8.71 0.97 2.78
N GLN A 69 -7.68 0.77 1.97
CA GLN A 69 -6.99 -0.52 1.92
C GLN A 69 -6.21 -0.81 3.19
N ILE A 70 -5.63 0.20 3.83
CA ILE A 70 -4.96 0.03 5.11
C ILE A 70 -5.98 -0.40 6.18
N TYR A 71 -7.13 0.27 6.24
CA TYR A 71 -8.20 -0.10 7.18
C TYR A 71 -8.67 -1.53 6.92
N ARG A 72 -8.92 -1.85 5.65
CA ARG A 72 -9.34 -3.20 5.24
C ARG A 72 -8.30 -4.25 5.64
N ALA A 73 -7.02 -3.94 5.48
CA ALA A 73 -5.94 -4.86 5.84
C ALA A 73 -5.98 -5.20 7.33
N PHE A 74 -6.16 -4.20 8.19
CA PHE A 74 -6.24 -4.45 9.64
C PHE A 74 -7.48 -5.25 10.01
N ARG A 75 -8.60 -5.03 9.32
CA ARG A 75 -9.80 -5.83 9.53
C ARG A 75 -9.59 -7.29 9.12
N ILE A 76 -8.89 -7.53 8.03
CA ILE A 76 -8.52 -8.88 7.59
C ILE A 76 -7.62 -9.54 8.62
N ILE A 77 -6.59 -8.83 9.09
CA ILE A 77 -5.64 -9.36 10.08
C ILE A 77 -6.36 -9.77 11.36
N GLN A 78 -7.34 -8.98 11.78
CA GLN A 78 -8.11 -9.24 12.99
C GLN A 78 -9.29 -10.20 12.76
N HIS A 79 -9.42 -10.73 11.54
CA HIS A 79 -10.50 -11.65 11.16
C HIS A 79 -11.89 -11.04 11.36
N GLU A 80 -12.01 -9.73 11.13
CA GLU A 80 -13.28 -9.04 11.28
C GLU A 80 -14.04 -9.01 9.95
N PRO A 81 -15.40 -9.02 9.99
CA PRO A 81 -16.20 -9.19 8.77
C PRO A 81 -16.37 -7.88 7.99
N TYR A 82 -15.31 -7.27 7.56
CA TYR A 82 -15.35 -6.07 6.72
C TYR A 82 -15.08 -6.40 5.27
N HIS A 83 -14.07 -7.22 5.01
CA HIS A 83 -13.67 -7.61 3.65
C HIS A 83 -14.61 -8.71 3.14
N LYS A 84 -15.06 -8.51 1.92
CA LYS A 84 -15.97 -9.49 1.27
C LYS A 84 -15.32 -10.11 0.06
#